data_474db7de811bd40eeebf025b7cba6073
#
_entry.id   474db7de811bd40eeebf025b7cba6073
#
_cell.length_a   1.000
_cell.length_b   1.000
_cell.length_c   1.000
_cell.angle_alpha   90.00
_cell.angle_beta   90.00
_cell.angle_gamma   90.00
#
_symmetry.space_group_name_H-M   'P 1'
#
loop_
_entity.id
_entity.type
_entity.pdbx_description
1 polymer ?
#
loop_
_entity_poly.entity_id
_entity_poly.type
_entity_poly.pdbx_seq_one_letter_code
_entity_poly.pdbx_strand_id
1 'polypeptide(L)'
;MIIAGLDNREARLWINRSAWKVNRPWIDGAIEGINGVVRAFLPGRAPCYECTLGEVDWALLEKRLSCNLLTLDPAPEGKVPTTPTISSIIAGIQVQEAVKLIHGLPTLASKGYVFEGMNHSSYVVEYSENPDCMSHHTVPEIVHLRERSDELTLEELFNRSQADLGTKDVVIEFARDIISKFICPACGTEEPKFAAMGSIPFNTAHCPADGQLRTVISVHSFRGSEEFGGRRLSELGLPRLDMFIARHGEREIGYIPSGDAQALLGNLAGKGIAAAS
;
A
#
# COMPACT_ATOMS: atom_id res chain seq x y z
N MET A 1 -11.52 -9.56 4.47
CA MET A 1 -12.26 -8.42 3.84
C MET A 1 -11.90 -7.12 4.56
N ILE A 2 -11.74 -6.03 3.82
CA ILE A 2 -11.46 -4.68 4.36
C ILE A 2 -12.67 -3.79 4.05
N ILE A 3 -13.11 -2.97 5.00
CA ILE A 3 -14.09 -1.90 4.79
C ILE A 3 -13.33 -0.59 5.01
N ALA A 4 -13.25 0.23 3.98
CA ALA A 4 -12.43 1.44 3.98
C ALA A 4 -13.27 2.70 4.19
N GLY A 5 -12.90 3.52 5.17
CA GLY A 5 -13.43 4.85 5.41
C GLY A 5 -12.30 5.87 5.32
N LEU A 6 -11.85 6.17 4.09
CA LEU A 6 -10.67 6.98 3.82
C LEU A 6 -11.04 8.34 3.25
N ASP A 7 -10.19 9.33 3.50
CA ASP A 7 -10.36 10.71 3.08
C ASP A 7 -9.49 11.13 1.89
N ASN A 8 -8.60 10.24 1.43
CA ASN A 8 -7.70 10.56 0.32
C ASN A 8 -7.52 9.40 -0.68
N ARG A 9 -7.15 9.77 -1.92
CA ARG A 9 -6.97 8.83 -3.05
C ARG A 9 -5.75 7.95 -2.90
N GLU A 10 -4.69 8.47 -2.34
CA GLU A 10 -3.44 7.74 -2.17
C GLU A 10 -3.61 6.55 -1.21
N ALA A 11 -4.26 6.76 -0.06
CA ALA A 11 -4.55 5.68 0.87
C ALA A 11 -5.42 4.59 0.24
N ARG A 12 -6.41 4.97 -0.60
CA ARG A 12 -7.22 4.01 -1.36
C ARG A 12 -6.39 3.20 -2.35
N LEU A 13 -5.47 3.85 -3.05
CA LEU A 13 -4.57 3.18 -3.99
C LEU A 13 -3.68 2.16 -3.26
N TRP A 14 -3.14 2.53 -2.11
CA TRP A 14 -2.32 1.62 -1.29
C TRP A 14 -3.12 0.43 -0.74
N ILE A 15 -4.37 0.65 -0.26
CA ILE A 15 -5.25 -0.45 0.15
C ILE A 15 -5.54 -1.35 -1.06
N ASN A 16 -5.86 -0.79 -2.22
CA ASN A 16 -6.16 -1.56 -3.41
C ASN A 16 -4.99 -2.49 -3.78
N ARG A 17 -3.79 -1.93 -3.93
CA ARG A 17 -2.59 -2.70 -4.27
C ARG A 17 -2.28 -3.79 -3.24
N SER A 18 -2.39 -3.45 -1.94
CA SER A 18 -2.16 -4.42 -0.87
C SER A 18 -3.23 -5.52 -0.84
N ALA A 19 -4.49 -5.17 -1.00
CA ALA A 19 -5.60 -6.11 -1.00
C ALA A 19 -5.50 -7.11 -2.16
N TRP A 20 -5.11 -6.66 -3.35
CA TRP A 20 -4.87 -7.53 -4.50
C TRP A 20 -3.70 -8.48 -4.26
N LYS A 21 -2.56 -7.97 -3.77
CA LYS A 21 -1.38 -8.81 -3.45
C LYS A 21 -1.70 -9.98 -2.53
N VAL A 22 -2.53 -9.75 -1.52
CA VAL A 22 -2.89 -10.76 -0.51
C VAL A 22 -4.26 -11.39 -0.76
N ASN A 23 -4.84 -11.21 -1.94
CA ASN A 23 -6.14 -11.74 -2.34
C ASN A 23 -7.25 -11.48 -1.30
N ARG A 24 -7.42 -10.22 -0.87
CA ARG A 24 -8.45 -9.81 0.09
C ARG A 24 -9.45 -8.84 -0.53
N PRO A 25 -10.76 -9.16 -0.55
CA PRO A 25 -11.79 -8.22 -0.97
C PRO A 25 -11.80 -6.96 -0.10
N TRP A 26 -12.10 -5.82 -0.73
CA TRP A 26 -12.29 -4.58 -0.01
C TRP A 26 -13.45 -3.74 -0.57
N ILE A 27 -14.06 -2.93 0.30
CA ILE A 27 -15.19 -2.11 -0.02
C ILE A 27 -14.83 -0.67 0.32
N ASP A 28 -14.88 0.19 -0.69
CA ASP A 28 -14.63 1.62 -0.59
C ASP A 28 -15.94 2.40 -0.42
N GLY A 29 -15.91 3.40 0.44
CA GLY A 29 -16.94 4.43 0.54
C GLY A 29 -16.29 5.80 0.39
N ALA A 30 -16.76 6.60 -0.55
CA ALA A 30 -16.31 7.96 -0.75
C ALA A 30 -17.50 8.92 -0.68
N ILE A 31 -17.29 10.09 -0.08
CA ILE A 31 -18.30 11.13 0.08
C ILE A 31 -17.74 12.47 -0.37
N GLU A 32 -18.60 13.27 -0.98
CA GLU A 32 -18.28 14.64 -1.40
C GLU A 32 -19.55 15.51 -1.26
N GLY A 33 -19.48 16.49 -0.36
CA GLY A 33 -20.68 17.28 0.00
C GLY A 33 -21.78 16.41 0.58
N ILE A 34 -22.89 16.31 -0.15
CA ILE A 34 -24.06 15.48 0.17
C ILE A 34 -24.19 14.24 -0.73
N ASN A 35 -23.21 14.00 -1.60
CA ASN A 35 -23.15 12.88 -2.52
C ASN A 35 -22.18 11.81 -2.03
N GLY A 36 -22.31 10.59 -2.55
CA GLY A 36 -21.36 9.54 -2.23
C GLY A 36 -21.36 8.38 -3.20
N VAL A 37 -20.35 7.55 -3.09
CA VAL A 37 -20.20 6.33 -3.90
C VAL A 37 -19.71 5.18 -3.04
N VAL A 38 -20.26 3.99 -3.27
CA VAL A 38 -19.76 2.73 -2.71
C VAL A 38 -19.28 1.84 -3.85
N ARG A 39 -18.10 1.25 -3.67
CA ARG A 39 -17.46 0.35 -4.65
C ARG A 39 -16.98 -0.90 -3.94
N ALA A 40 -17.22 -2.07 -4.53
CA ALA A 40 -16.70 -3.33 -4.02
C ALA A 40 -15.66 -3.88 -4.99
N PHE A 41 -14.47 -4.15 -4.48
CA PHE A 41 -13.34 -4.66 -5.26
C PHE A 41 -12.95 -6.05 -4.77
N LEU A 42 -12.99 -7.00 -5.69
CA LEU A 42 -12.69 -8.40 -5.43
C LEU A 42 -11.47 -8.79 -6.26
N PRO A 43 -10.33 -9.13 -5.63
CA PRO A 43 -9.19 -9.63 -6.38
C PRO A 43 -9.57 -10.79 -7.29
N GLY A 44 -8.99 -10.83 -8.49
CA GLY A 44 -9.37 -11.76 -9.55
C GLY A 44 -10.63 -11.38 -10.35
N ARG A 45 -11.30 -10.26 -10.01
CA ARG A 45 -12.43 -9.70 -10.76
C ARG A 45 -12.16 -8.22 -11.02
N ALA A 46 -11.56 -7.93 -12.17
CA ALA A 46 -11.38 -6.55 -12.63
C ALA A 46 -12.74 -5.89 -12.99
N PRO A 47 -12.81 -4.56 -13.00
CA PRO A 47 -11.78 -3.60 -12.64
C PRO A 47 -11.53 -3.45 -11.14
N CYS A 48 -10.32 -3.01 -10.76
CA CYS A 48 -9.97 -2.61 -9.41
C CYS A 48 -10.12 -1.08 -9.21
N TYR A 49 -9.79 -0.57 -8.01
CA TYR A 49 -9.84 0.87 -7.75
C TYR A 49 -8.91 1.66 -8.69
N GLU A 50 -7.70 1.17 -8.95
CA GLU A 50 -6.74 1.84 -9.84
C GLU A 50 -7.28 1.98 -11.27
N CYS A 51 -8.07 1.02 -11.76
CA CYS A 51 -8.75 1.11 -13.04
C CYS A 51 -9.80 2.24 -13.09
N THR A 52 -10.32 2.66 -11.95
CA THR A 52 -11.33 3.73 -11.88
C THR A 52 -10.74 5.13 -11.86
N LEU A 53 -9.41 5.25 -11.80
CA LEU A 53 -8.71 6.54 -11.76
C LEU A 53 -8.57 7.12 -13.18
N GLY A 54 -8.98 8.37 -13.32
CA GLY A 54 -8.81 9.13 -14.55
C GLY A 54 -7.50 9.94 -14.56
N GLU A 55 -7.22 10.62 -15.66
CA GLU A 55 -6.03 11.48 -15.82
C GLU A 55 -5.92 12.55 -14.73
N VAL A 56 -7.04 13.13 -14.31
CA VAL A 56 -7.06 14.14 -13.24
C VAL A 56 -6.64 13.55 -11.90
N ASP A 57 -7.10 12.32 -11.59
CA ASP A 57 -6.74 11.63 -10.35
C ASP A 57 -5.24 11.31 -10.33
N TRP A 58 -4.71 10.85 -11.45
CA TRP A 58 -3.27 10.60 -11.60
C TRP A 58 -2.45 11.87 -11.48
N ALA A 59 -2.84 12.96 -12.14
CA ALA A 59 -2.15 14.24 -12.02
C ALA A 59 -2.12 14.76 -10.56
N LEU A 60 -3.19 14.54 -9.79
CA LEU A 60 -3.23 14.89 -8.37
C LEU A 60 -2.31 13.98 -7.53
N LEU A 61 -2.29 12.69 -7.80
CA LEU A 61 -1.40 11.73 -7.12
C LEU A 61 0.07 12.03 -7.42
N GLU A 62 0.43 12.26 -8.69
CA GLU A 62 1.78 12.61 -9.12
C GLU A 62 2.26 13.93 -8.51
N LYS A 63 1.40 14.93 -8.43
CA LYS A 63 1.71 16.20 -7.80
C LYS A 63 2.04 16.02 -6.32
N ARG A 64 1.35 15.13 -5.62
CA ARG A 64 1.67 14.78 -4.23
C ARG A 64 2.99 14.01 -4.11
N LEU A 65 3.27 13.11 -5.04
CA LEU A 65 4.50 12.30 -5.04
C LEU A 65 5.72 13.08 -5.51
N SER A 66 5.56 14.01 -6.48
CA SER A 66 6.69 14.73 -7.10
C SER A 66 7.12 15.98 -6.34
N CYS A 67 6.20 16.70 -5.69
CA CYS A 67 6.55 17.94 -5.00
C CYS A 67 7.20 17.74 -3.65
N ASN A 68 7.03 16.58 -3.01
CA ASN A 68 7.57 16.29 -1.68
C ASN A 68 7.88 14.81 -1.55
N LEU A 69 9.03 14.37 -2.04
CA LEU A 69 9.55 13.01 -1.85
C LEU A 69 9.65 12.61 -0.36
N LEU A 70 9.60 13.56 0.56
CA LEU A 70 9.86 13.34 1.97
C LEU A 70 8.64 13.53 2.87
N THR A 71 7.80 14.52 2.63
CA THR A 71 6.52 14.70 3.32
C THR A 71 5.50 15.43 2.49
N LEU A 72 4.29 15.10 2.80
CA LEU A 72 3.13 15.92 2.54
C LEU A 72 3.16 17.13 3.50
N ASP A 73 3.60 18.30 3.05
CA ASP A 73 2.95 19.48 3.56
C ASP A 73 1.48 19.32 3.21
N PRO A 74 0.56 19.42 4.18
CA PRO A 74 -0.84 19.42 3.86
C PRO A 74 -1.04 20.56 2.87
N ALA A 75 -1.16 20.24 1.57
CA ALA A 75 -1.66 21.20 0.63
C ALA A 75 -2.94 21.76 1.26
N PRO A 76 -3.22 23.07 1.19
CA PRO A 76 -4.48 23.61 1.61
C PRO A 76 -5.56 23.11 0.64
N GLU A 77 -5.85 21.83 0.70
CA GLU A 77 -7.04 21.26 0.10
C GLU A 77 -8.17 21.81 0.94
N GLY A 78 -8.97 22.69 0.34
CA GLY A 78 -10.21 23.08 0.94
C GLY A 78 -10.93 21.80 1.33
N LYS A 79 -11.12 21.58 2.63
CA LYS A 79 -11.89 20.42 3.10
C LYS A 79 -13.24 20.53 2.46
N VAL A 80 -13.59 19.58 1.59
CA VAL A 80 -14.93 19.51 1.03
C VAL A 80 -15.86 19.24 2.21
N PRO A 81 -16.79 20.17 2.52
CA PRO A 81 -17.68 19.98 3.64
C PRO A 81 -18.54 18.73 3.38
N THR A 82 -18.64 17.89 4.39
CA THR A 82 -19.46 16.66 4.33
C THR A 82 -20.47 16.70 5.47
N THR A 83 -21.54 15.90 5.34
CA THR A 83 -22.55 15.81 6.39
C THR A 83 -22.56 14.42 7.04
N PRO A 84 -22.91 14.31 8.34
CA PRO A 84 -23.08 13.00 8.98
C PRO A 84 -24.13 12.13 8.30
N THR A 85 -25.11 12.72 7.65
CA THR A 85 -26.18 12.00 6.95
C THR A 85 -25.64 11.22 5.76
N ILE A 86 -24.85 11.85 4.88
CA ILE A 86 -24.26 11.13 3.74
C ILE A 86 -23.27 10.07 4.20
N SER A 87 -22.49 10.36 5.25
CA SER A 87 -21.57 9.38 5.84
C SER A 87 -22.33 8.12 6.31
N SER A 88 -23.47 8.31 6.97
CA SER A 88 -24.31 7.20 7.46
C SER A 88 -24.94 6.39 6.31
N ILE A 89 -25.40 7.05 5.26
CA ILE A 89 -25.99 6.38 4.07
C ILE A 89 -24.92 5.51 3.41
N ILE A 90 -23.76 6.08 3.11
CA ILE A 90 -22.67 5.39 2.43
C ILE A 90 -22.11 4.25 3.29
N ALA A 91 -21.90 4.47 4.60
CA ALA A 91 -21.46 3.42 5.52
C ALA A 91 -22.48 2.27 5.61
N GLY A 92 -23.79 2.57 5.62
CA GLY A 92 -24.83 1.56 5.60
C GLY A 92 -24.80 0.68 4.37
N ILE A 93 -24.55 1.27 3.19
CA ILE A 93 -24.44 0.53 1.93
C ILE A 93 -23.14 -0.29 1.90
N GLN A 94 -21.99 0.25 2.40
CA GLN A 94 -20.75 -0.52 2.54
C GLN A 94 -20.96 -1.78 3.40
N VAL A 95 -21.64 -1.63 4.54
CA VAL A 95 -21.95 -2.76 5.43
C VAL A 95 -22.88 -3.75 4.74
N GLN A 96 -23.87 -3.29 3.98
CA GLN A 96 -24.74 -4.16 3.21
C GLN A 96 -23.98 -4.99 2.17
N GLU A 97 -23.02 -4.38 1.44
CA GLU A 97 -22.15 -5.11 0.52
C GLU A 97 -21.24 -6.10 1.26
N ALA A 98 -20.74 -5.74 2.44
CA ALA A 98 -19.95 -6.64 3.28
C ALA A 98 -20.76 -7.87 3.72
N VAL A 99 -22.01 -7.68 4.16
CA VAL A 99 -22.92 -8.77 4.54
C VAL A 99 -23.20 -9.67 3.34
N LYS A 100 -23.48 -9.11 2.18
CA LYS A 100 -23.67 -9.87 0.93
C LYS A 100 -22.44 -10.73 0.60
N LEU A 101 -21.23 -10.14 0.74
CA LEU A 101 -19.99 -10.86 0.49
C LEU A 101 -19.78 -12.04 1.45
N ILE A 102 -20.06 -11.84 2.75
CA ILE A 102 -19.95 -12.89 3.78
C ILE A 102 -20.91 -14.05 3.49
N HIS A 103 -22.09 -13.76 2.97
CA HIS A 103 -23.13 -14.75 2.67
C HIS A 103 -23.08 -15.29 1.24
N GLY A 104 -22.05 -14.94 0.44
CA GLY A 104 -21.94 -15.41 -0.96
C GLY A 104 -23.04 -14.88 -1.89
N LEU A 105 -23.69 -13.77 -1.54
CA LEU A 105 -24.73 -13.15 -2.35
C LEU A 105 -24.10 -12.26 -3.45
N PRO A 106 -24.85 -11.95 -4.53
CA PRO A 106 -24.38 -11.02 -5.57
C PRO A 106 -24.04 -9.65 -4.99
N THR A 107 -22.84 -9.16 -5.27
CA THR A 107 -22.32 -7.87 -4.80
C THR A 107 -22.18 -6.86 -5.93
N LEU A 108 -21.82 -5.63 -5.61
CA LEU A 108 -21.43 -4.57 -6.55
C LEU A 108 -19.98 -4.76 -7.07
N ALA A 109 -19.49 -6.00 -7.17
CA ALA A 109 -18.16 -6.26 -7.69
C ALA A 109 -17.97 -5.61 -9.06
N SER A 110 -16.88 -4.84 -9.22
CA SER A 110 -16.54 -4.10 -10.44
C SER A 110 -17.50 -2.96 -10.81
N LYS A 111 -18.40 -2.58 -9.90
CA LYS A 111 -19.40 -1.52 -10.09
C LYS A 111 -19.34 -0.51 -8.95
N GLY A 112 -19.90 0.66 -9.19
CA GLY A 112 -20.10 1.69 -8.18
C GLY A 112 -21.58 1.99 -7.97
N TYR A 113 -22.02 2.00 -6.73
CA TYR A 113 -23.33 2.57 -6.37
C TYR A 113 -23.13 4.05 -6.05
N VAL A 114 -23.77 4.92 -6.83
CA VAL A 114 -23.73 6.38 -6.66
C VAL A 114 -25.01 6.84 -6.00
N PHE A 115 -24.89 7.67 -4.98
CA PHE A 115 -25.98 8.36 -4.32
C PHE A 115 -25.86 9.87 -4.51
N GLU A 116 -26.91 10.50 -5.03
CA GLU A 116 -27.02 11.94 -5.24
C GLU A 116 -27.98 12.54 -4.22
N GLY A 117 -27.42 13.25 -3.26
CA GLY A 117 -28.18 13.76 -2.10
C GLY A 117 -29.16 14.87 -2.45
N MET A 118 -28.93 15.66 -3.52
CA MET A 118 -29.88 16.73 -3.90
C MET A 118 -31.24 16.20 -4.35
N ASN A 119 -31.24 15.10 -5.08
CA ASN A 119 -32.44 14.53 -5.69
C ASN A 119 -32.90 13.25 -4.99
N HIS A 120 -32.18 12.80 -3.95
CA HIS A 120 -32.36 11.48 -3.31
C HIS A 120 -32.37 10.34 -4.34
N SER A 121 -31.62 10.49 -5.43
CA SER A 121 -31.52 9.48 -6.48
C SER A 121 -30.30 8.60 -6.28
N SER A 122 -30.35 7.40 -6.84
CA SER A 122 -29.20 6.50 -6.85
C SER A 122 -29.17 5.67 -8.11
N TYR A 123 -27.97 5.34 -8.56
CA TYR A 123 -27.76 4.50 -9.73
C TYR A 123 -26.46 3.70 -9.60
N VAL A 124 -26.34 2.69 -10.45
CA VAL A 124 -25.13 1.87 -10.52
C VAL A 124 -24.35 2.24 -11.78
N VAL A 125 -23.05 2.46 -11.61
CA VAL A 125 -22.10 2.69 -12.70
C VAL A 125 -21.23 1.45 -12.88
N GLU A 126 -20.83 1.17 -14.11
CA GLU A 126 -19.87 0.14 -14.46
C GLU A 126 -18.54 0.79 -14.83
N TYR A 127 -17.44 0.19 -14.36
CA TYR A 127 -16.11 0.67 -14.68
C TYR A 127 -15.46 -0.27 -15.71
N SER A 128 -14.67 0.30 -16.60
CA SER A 128 -13.87 -0.47 -17.55
C SER A 128 -12.59 -0.98 -16.89
N GLU A 129 -12.20 -2.20 -17.24
CA GLU A 129 -10.89 -2.73 -16.88
C GLU A 129 -9.79 -2.01 -17.68
N ASN A 130 -8.69 -1.68 -17.01
CA ASN A 130 -7.45 -1.30 -17.67
C ASN A 130 -6.56 -2.55 -17.76
N PRO A 131 -6.27 -3.08 -18.95
CA PRO A 131 -5.44 -4.28 -19.13
C PRO A 131 -4.01 -4.12 -18.62
N ASP A 132 -3.50 -2.88 -18.63
CA ASP A 132 -2.15 -2.54 -18.20
C ASP A 132 -2.10 -2.12 -16.72
N CYS A 133 -3.16 -2.41 -15.94
CA CYS A 133 -3.25 -2.01 -14.55
C CYS A 133 -2.26 -2.78 -13.67
N MET A 134 -1.34 -2.04 -13.04
CA MET A 134 -0.31 -2.60 -12.16
C MET A 134 -0.86 -3.22 -10.86
N SER A 135 -2.11 -2.92 -10.49
CA SER A 135 -2.74 -3.45 -9.28
C SER A 135 -3.27 -4.86 -9.40
N HIS A 136 -3.42 -5.40 -10.62
CA HIS A 136 -4.00 -6.74 -10.83
C HIS A 136 -3.01 -7.87 -10.56
N HIS A 137 -2.19 -7.69 -9.53
CA HIS A 137 -1.17 -8.64 -9.17
C HIS A 137 -1.48 -9.28 -7.82
N THR A 138 -1.55 -10.61 -7.79
CA THR A 138 -1.72 -11.42 -6.58
C THR A 138 -0.47 -12.27 -6.40
N VAL A 139 0.15 -12.18 -5.24
CA VAL A 139 1.32 -13.02 -4.90
C VAL A 139 0.84 -14.46 -4.74
N PRO A 140 1.34 -15.40 -5.55
CA PRO A 140 0.79 -16.76 -5.59
C PRO A 140 1.11 -17.56 -4.32
N GLU A 141 2.24 -17.27 -3.69
CA GLU A 141 2.70 -17.95 -2.48
C GLU A 141 3.13 -16.94 -1.42
N ILE A 142 2.59 -17.04 -0.21
CA ILE A 142 2.95 -16.19 0.92
C ILE A 142 3.45 -17.05 2.06
N VAL A 143 4.72 -16.85 2.43
CA VAL A 143 5.39 -17.52 3.55
C VAL A 143 5.35 -16.64 4.78
N HIS A 144 4.69 -17.12 5.82
CA HIS A 144 4.68 -16.47 7.13
C HIS A 144 5.91 -16.92 7.93
N LEU A 145 6.90 -16.03 8.04
CA LEU A 145 8.13 -16.29 8.81
C LEU A 145 7.81 -16.30 10.31
N ARG A 146 8.42 -17.22 11.05
CA ARG A 146 8.29 -17.25 12.51
C ARG A 146 9.15 -16.20 13.18
N GLU A 147 10.21 -15.82 12.52
CA GLU A 147 11.16 -14.80 12.93
C GLU A 147 10.50 -13.43 12.93
N ARG A 148 10.95 -12.57 13.81
CA ARG A 148 10.57 -11.16 13.88
C ARG A 148 11.44 -10.35 12.92
N SER A 149 10.95 -9.18 12.54
CA SER A 149 11.70 -8.26 11.68
C SER A 149 12.99 -7.73 12.31
N ASP A 150 13.11 -7.77 13.66
CA ASP A 150 14.32 -7.41 14.40
C ASP A 150 15.26 -8.60 14.68
N GLU A 151 14.91 -9.80 14.24
CA GLU A 151 15.72 -11.02 14.38
C GLU A 151 16.35 -11.45 13.04
N LEU A 152 15.74 -11.09 11.91
CA LEU A 152 16.15 -11.52 10.57
C LEU A 152 16.79 -10.35 9.81
N THR A 153 17.96 -10.60 9.21
CA THR A 153 18.62 -9.67 8.30
C THR A 153 18.09 -9.82 6.86
N LEU A 154 18.30 -8.78 6.05
CA LEU A 154 17.91 -8.83 4.64
C LEU A 154 18.72 -9.87 3.86
N GLU A 155 19.98 -10.07 4.19
CA GLU A 155 20.84 -11.09 3.59
C GLU A 155 20.37 -12.52 3.94
N GLU A 156 19.98 -12.76 5.19
CA GLU A 156 19.40 -14.05 5.59
C GLU A 156 18.09 -14.35 4.86
N LEU A 157 17.21 -13.34 4.72
CA LEU A 157 15.99 -13.47 3.91
C LEU A 157 16.33 -13.74 2.44
N PHE A 158 17.34 -13.08 1.89
CA PHE A 158 17.79 -13.29 0.52
C PHE A 158 18.32 -14.70 0.30
N ASN A 159 19.18 -15.20 1.20
CA ASN A 159 19.71 -16.57 1.12
C ASN A 159 18.57 -17.62 1.22
N ARG A 160 17.60 -17.38 2.09
CA ARG A 160 16.41 -18.24 2.19
C ARG A 160 15.61 -18.21 0.89
N SER A 161 15.36 -17.05 0.33
CA SER A 161 14.62 -16.91 -0.93
C SER A 161 15.32 -17.57 -2.11
N GLN A 162 16.66 -17.59 -2.14
CA GLN A 162 17.43 -18.33 -3.13
C GLN A 162 17.22 -19.85 -3.00
N ALA A 163 17.15 -20.37 -1.76
CA ALA A 163 16.89 -21.78 -1.52
C ALA A 163 15.45 -22.15 -1.94
N ASP A 164 14.46 -21.34 -1.56
CA ASP A 164 13.04 -21.62 -1.85
C ASP A 164 12.73 -21.50 -3.36
N LEU A 165 13.35 -20.55 -4.07
CA LEU A 165 13.23 -20.40 -5.53
C LEU A 165 14.15 -21.34 -6.32
N GLY A 166 15.14 -21.95 -5.66
CA GLY A 166 16.08 -22.89 -6.29
C GLY A 166 17.08 -22.23 -7.24
N THR A 167 17.41 -20.94 -7.03
CA THR A 167 18.30 -20.17 -7.89
C THR A 167 19.07 -19.12 -7.09
N LYS A 168 20.26 -18.73 -7.60
CA LYS A 168 21.02 -17.61 -7.04
C LYS A 168 20.62 -16.25 -7.60
N ASP A 169 19.94 -16.23 -8.73
CA ASP A 169 19.48 -15.00 -9.39
C ASP A 169 18.10 -14.60 -8.87
N VAL A 170 18.07 -14.05 -7.68
CA VAL A 170 16.87 -13.59 -6.98
C VAL A 170 16.93 -12.07 -6.78
N VAL A 171 15.79 -11.44 -6.85
CA VAL A 171 15.60 -10.03 -6.47
C VAL A 171 14.55 -9.99 -5.37
N ILE A 172 14.84 -9.35 -4.24
CA ILE A 172 13.85 -9.01 -3.23
C ILE A 172 13.33 -7.60 -3.54
N GLU A 173 12.03 -7.48 -3.80
CA GLU A 173 11.33 -6.21 -4.01
C GLU A 173 10.67 -5.76 -2.71
N PHE A 174 10.77 -4.47 -2.41
CA PHE A 174 10.12 -3.85 -1.26
C PHE A 174 8.73 -3.36 -1.65
N ALA A 175 7.81 -3.33 -0.70
CA ALA A 175 6.45 -2.83 -0.94
C ALA A 175 6.42 -1.34 -1.33
N ARG A 176 7.46 -0.60 -0.94
CA ARG A 176 7.66 0.82 -1.28
C ARG A 176 9.15 1.15 -1.29
N ASP A 177 9.48 2.27 -1.91
CA ASP A 177 10.87 2.75 -1.94
C ASP A 177 11.36 3.09 -0.54
N ILE A 178 12.62 2.75 -0.29
CA ILE A 178 13.35 3.05 0.94
C ILE A 178 14.38 4.14 0.61
N ILE A 179 14.39 5.22 1.37
CA ILE A 179 15.46 6.20 1.34
C ILE A 179 16.67 5.54 1.99
N SER A 180 17.73 5.29 1.22
CA SER A 180 18.95 4.68 1.74
C SER A 180 19.91 5.72 2.33
N LYS A 181 20.05 6.87 1.69
CA LYS A 181 20.89 7.97 2.16
C LYS A 181 20.51 9.33 1.54
N PHE A 182 20.99 10.37 2.18
CA PHE A 182 21.04 11.73 1.65
C PHE A 182 22.47 12.08 1.22
N ILE A 183 22.60 12.83 0.12
CA ILE A 183 23.88 13.35 -0.36
C ILE A 183 23.74 14.86 -0.56
N CYS A 184 24.56 15.65 0.10
CA CYS A 184 24.60 17.09 -0.12
C CYS A 184 25.40 17.44 -1.38
N PRO A 185 24.81 18.06 -2.41
CA PRO A 185 25.53 18.42 -3.62
C PRO A 185 26.57 19.53 -3.42
N ALA A 186 26.43 20.35 -2.37
CA ALA A 186 27.31 21.47 -2.09
C ALA A 186 28.55 21.06 -1.27
N CYS A 187 28.38 20.31 -0.17
CA CYS A 187 29.48 19.95 0.71
C CYS A 187 29.92 18.47 0.57
N GLY A 188 29.21 17.66 -0.24
CA GLY A 188 29.52 16.25 -0.45
C GLY A 188 29.23 15.31 0.73
N THR A 189 28.64 15.83 1.83
CA THR A 189 28.31 15.00 3.00
C THR A 189 27.25 13.96 2.65
N GLU A 190 27.51 12.71 3.00
CA GLU A 190 26.57 11.59 2.90
C GLU A 190 26.03 11.23 4.28
N GLU A 191 24.73 11.02 4.40
CA GLU A 191 24.07 10.56 5.62
C GLU A 191 23.20 9.34 5.32
N PRO A 192 23.55 8.14 5.83
CA PRO A 192 22.66 6.97 5.75
C PRO A 192 21.36 7.22 6.50
N LYS A 193 20.21 6.80 5.92
CA LYS A 193 18.91 7.12 6.52
C LYS A 193 18.04 5.89 6.82
N PHE A 194 17.77 5.05 5.86
CA PHE A 194 16.85 3.90 5.95
C PHE A 194 15.48 4.25 6.54
N ALA A 195 14.62 4.75 5.68
CA ALA A 195 13.24 5.09 6.01
C ALA A 195 12.35 4.94 4.78
N ALA A 196 11.10 4.53 4.96
CA ALA A 196 10.16 4.46 3.86
C ALA A 196 9.98 5.83 3.20
N MET A 197 9.92 5.86 1.88
CA MET A 197 9.63 7.08 1.12
C MET A 197 8.30 7.68 1.62
N GLY A 198 8.27 9.00 1.85
CA GLY A 198 7.11 9.69 2.39
C GLY A 198 6.95 9.63 3.92
N SER A 199 7.82 8.92 4.66
CA SER A 199 7.75 8.83 6.13
C SER A 199 8.60 9.88 6.87
N ILE A 200 9.40 10.67 6.15
CA ILE A 200 10.35 11.63 6.72
C ILE A 200 9.89 13.06 6.40
N PRO A 201 9.94 13.98 7.39
CA PRO A 201 9.66 15.40 7.17
C PRO A 201 10.59 16.04 6.13
N PHE A 202 10.04 16.89 5.26
CA PHE A 202 10.78 17.54 4.18
C PHE A 202 11.99 18.36 4.69
N ASN A 203 11.84 19.02 5.85
CA ASN A 203 12.94 19.76 6.47
C ASN A 203 14.16 18.88 6.79
N THR A 204 13.97 17.57 6.98
CA THR A 204 15.06 16.61 7.17
C THR A 204 15.96 16.49 5.94
N ALA A 205 15.48 16.85 4.76
CA ALA A 205 16.28 16.81 3.54
C ALA A 205 17.33 17.94 3.45
N HIS A 206 17.18 18.99 4.26
CA HIS A 206 18.16 20.07 4.26
C HIS A 206 19.46 19.64 4.94
N CYS A 207 20.58 20.04 4.37
CA CYS A 207 21.90 19.77 4.92
C CYS A 207 22.10 20.56 6.22
N PRO A 208 22.48 19.91 7.33
CA PRO A 208 22.71 20.63 8.59
C PRO A 208 23.93 21.55 8.54
N ALA A 209 24.85 21.37 7.60
CA ALA A 209 26.07 22.17 7.49
C ALA A 209 25.89 23.48 6.69
N ASP A 210 25.09 23.44 5.62
CA ASP A 210 24.98 24.57 4.67
C ASP A 210 23.53 24.94 4.32
N GLY A 211 22.54 24.21 4.85
CA GLY A 211 21.11 24.46 4.60
C GLY A 211 20.61 24.09 3.20
N GLN A 212 21.48 23.57 2.32
CA GLN A 212 21.09 23.20 0.97
C GLN A 212 20.21 21.94 0.96
N LEU A 213 19.31 21.85 -0.02
CA LEU A 213 18.50 20.65 -0.23
C LEU A 213 19.40 19.50 -0.72
N ARG A 214 19.38 18.38 0.01
CA ARG A 214 20.19 17.20 -0.33
C ARG A 214 19.48 16.33 -1.37
N THR A 215 20.26 15.61 -2.16
CA THR A 215 19.77 14.57 -3.05
C THR A 215 19.37 13.35 -2.23
N VAL A 216 18.17 12.83 -2.52
CA VAL A 216 17.63 11.62 -1.90
C VAL A 216 18.02 10.42 -2.77
N ILE A 217 18.71 9.47 -2.19
CA ILE A 217 19.00 8.18 -2.84
C ILE A 217 18.05 7.13 -2.28
N SER A 218 17.24 6.56 -3.16
CA SER A 218 16.29 5.52 -2.79
C SER A 218 16.61 4.20 -3.47
N VAL A 219 16.13 3.11 -2.84
CA VAL A 219 16.21 1.74 -3.32
C VAL A 219 14.82 1.10 -3.22
N HIS A 220 14.46 0.29 -4.19
CA HIS A 220 13.18 -0.45 -4.23
C HIS A 220 13.38 -1.97 -4.19
N SER A 221 14.63 -2.43 -4.29
CA SER A 221 14.95 -3.86 -4.34
C SER A 221 16.33 -4.15 -3.74
N PHE A 222 16.58 -5.43 -3.49
CA PHE A 222 17.86 -5.97 -3.04
C PHE A 222 18.24 -7.18 -3.90
N ARG A 223 19.51 -7.20 -4.37
CA ARG A 223 20.05 -8.25 -5.25
C ARG A 223 21.22 -9.02 -4.63
N GLY A 224 21.55 -8.74 -3.39
CA GLY A 224 22.65 -9.38 -2.66
C GLY A 224 24.02 -8.73 -2.81
N SER A 225 24.16 -7.70 -3.65
CA SER A 225 25.43 -6.97 -3.83
C SER A 225 25.48 -5.65 -3.07
N GLU A 226 24.35 -5.20 -2.54
CA GLU A 226 24.21 -3.93 -1.85
C GLU A 226 24.76 -4.04 -0.41
N GLU A 227 25.47 -3.00 0.05
CA GLU A 227 26.15 -2.95 1.35
C GLU A 227 25.20 -3.05 2.58
N PHE A 228 23.90 -2.89 2.36
CA PHE A 228 22.92 -2.90 3.44
C PHE A 228 22.29 -4.28 3.72
N GLY A 229 22.76 -5.37 3.10
CA GLY A 229 22.25 -6.72 3.30
C GLY A 229 22.29 -7.20 4.76
N GLY A 230 23.32 -6.79 5.51
CA GLY A 230 23.45 -7.12 6.93
C GLY A 230 22.50 -6.40 7.88
N ARG A 231 21.65 -5.45 7.37
CA ARG A 231 20.65 -4.78 8.20
C ARG A 231 19.48 -5.71 8.53
N ARG A 232 18.94 -5.57 9.73
CA ARG A 232 17.70 -6.23 10.11
C ARG A 232 16.52 -5.64 9.34
N LEU A 233 15.49 -6.45 9.06
CA LEU A 233 14.33 -6.00 8.31
C LEU A 233 13.65 -4.78 8.97
N SER A 234 13.63 -4.74 10.31
CA SER A 234 13.11 -3.60 11.08
C SER A 234 13.91 -2.30 10.92
N GLU A 235 15.17 -2.39 10.48
CA GLU A 235 16.07 -1.24 10.28
C GLU A 235 15.98 -0.64 8.87
N LEU A 236 15.17 -1.24 7.99
CA LEU A 236 14.96 -0.75 6.62
C LEU A 236 13.95 0.40 6.56
N GLY A 237 13.28 0.72 7.68
CA GLY A 237 12.25 1.76 7.74
C GLY A 237 10.91 1.35 7.17
N LEU A 238 10.70 0.06 6.92
CA LEU A 238 9.41 -0.51 6.51
C LEU A 238 8.57 -0.92 7.72
N PRO A 239 7.23 -1.02 7.58
CA PRO A 239 6.38 -1.60 8.61
C PRO A 239 6.80 -3.02 8.99
N ARG A 240 6.66 -3.39 10.27
CA ARG A 240 7.15 -4.69 10.78
C ARG A 240 6.49 -5.92 10.13
N LEU A 241 5.24 -5.81 9.70
CA LEU A 241 4.51 -6.88 9.00
C LEU A 241 4.45 -6.64 7.49
N ASP A 242 5.32 -5.79 6.94
CA ASP A 242 5.37 -5.56 5.50
C ASP A 242 5.83 -6.81 4.75
N MET A 243 5.37 -6.97 3.51
CA MET A 243 5.69 -8.14 2.69
C MET A 243 6.88 -7.84 1.80
N PHE A 244 7.88 -8.71 1.86
CA PHE A 244 9.04 -8.73 0.96
C PHE A 244 8.75 -9.73 -0.16
N ILE A 245 8.85 -9.33 -1.43
CA ILE A 245 8.57 -10.23 -2.56
C ILE A 245 9.90 -10.64 -3.18
N ALA A 246 10.25 -11.90 -3.04
CA ALA A 246 11.39 -12.48 -3.76
C ALA A 246 10.95 -12.98 -5.13
N ARG A 247 11.67 -12.60 -6.17
CA ARG A 247 11.32 -12.89 -7.56
C ARG A 247 12.49 -13.44 -8.36
N HIS A 248 12.19 -14.40 -9.24
CA HIS A 248 13.06 -14.88 -10.31
C HIS A 248 12.21 -15.20 -11.55
N GLY A 249 12.34 -14.40 -12.61
CA GLY A 249 11.48 -14.52 -13.79
C GLY A 249 10.00 -14.32 -13.42
N GLU A 250 9.16 -15.29 -13.76
CA GLU A 250 7.74 -15.29 -13.42
C GLU A 250 7.42 -15.89 -12.04
N ARG A 251 8.40 -16.52 -11.38
CA ARG A 251 8.22 -17.11 -10.06
C ARG A 251 8.45 -16.07 -8.98
N GLU A 252 7.55 -16.06 -8.01
CA GLU A 252 7.64 -15.15 -6.86
C GLU A 252 7.10 -15.78 -5.58
N ILE A 253 7.66 -15.36 -4.45
CA ILE A 253 7.25 -15.72 -3.10
C ILE A 253 7.22 -14.46 -2.25
N GLY A 254 6.10 -14.23 -1.55
CA GLY A 254 5.99 -13.17 -0.56
C GLY A 254 6.41 -13.66 0.83
N TYR A 255 7.23 -12.92 1.53
CA TYR A 255 7.65 -13.21 2.90
C TYR A 255 7.15 -12.14 3.86
N ILE A 256 6.45 -12.57 4.92
CA ILE A 256 5.95 -11.68 5.97
C ILE A 256 6.60 -12.09 7.29
N PRO A 257 7.32 -11.20 8.01
CA PRO A 257 7.92 -11.49 9.33
C PRO A 257 6.83 -11.55 10.41
N SER A 258 6.06 -12.64 10.42
CA SER A 258 4.86 -12.82 11.24
C SER A 258 5.16 -13.00 12.73
N GLY A 259 6.42 -13.22 13.14
CA GLY A 259 6.86 -13.18 14.53
C GLY A 259 6.54 -11.86 15.24
N ASP A 260 6.43 -10.76 14.51
CA ASP A 260 6.01 -9.46 15.05
C ASP A 260 4.50 -9.37 15.36
N ALA A 261 3.68 -10.30 14.86
CA ALA A 261 2.22 -10.21 14.95
C ALA A 261 1.71 -10.11 16.37
N GLN A 262 2.28 -10.89 17.32
CA GLN A 262 1.84 -10.86 18.72
C GLN A 262 2.10 -9.50 19.36
N ALA A 263 3.23 -8.87 19.08
CA ALA A 263 3.58 -7.56 19.61
C ALA A 263 2.72 -6.43 19.03
N LEU A 264 2.30 -6.55 17.79
CA LEU A 264 1.54 -5.52 17.06
C LEU A 264 0.02 -5.69 17.19
N LEU A 265 -0.47 -6.93 17.16
CA LEU A 265 -1.89 -7.24 17.08
C LEU A 265 -2.46 -7.76 18.42
N GLY A 266 -1.61 -8.08 19.39
CA GLY A 266 -2.03 -8.60 20.69
C GLY A 266 -2.97 -9.81 20.54
N ASN A 267 -4.14 -9.74 21.16
CA ASN A 267 -5.15 -10.81 21.10
C ASN A 267 -5.75 -11.08 19.70
N LEU A 268 -5.43 -10.26 18.72
CA LEU A 268 -5.85 -10.43 17.33
C LEU A 268 -4.84 -11.24 16.50
N ALA A 269 -3.63 -11.45 17.01
CA ALA A 269 -2.54 -12.11 16.29
C ALA A 269 -2.87 -13.54 15.81
N GLY A 270 -3.75 -14.27 16.51
CA GLY A 270 -4.12 -15.64 16.14
C GLY A 270 -5.36 -15.79 15.25
N LYS A 271 -6.09 -14.71 14.98
CA LYS A 271 -7.40 -14.78 14.34
C LYS A 271 -7.40 -14.58 12.81
N GLY A 272 -6.28 -14.20 12.23
CA GLY A 272 -6.17 -13.88 10.81
C GLY A 272 -5.04 -14.58 10.04
N ILE A 273 -4.01 -15.05 10.73
CA ILE A 273 -2.82 -15.67 10.13
C ILE A 273 -3.03 -17.17 9.84
N ALA A 274 -3.92 -17.82 10.59
CA ALA A 274 -4.20 -19.25 10.46
C ALA A 274 -5.26 -19.62 9.39
N ALA A 275 -5.83 -18.67 8.68
CA ALA A 275 -6.88 -18.92 7.69
C ALA A 275 -6.39 -18.89 6.23
N ALA A 276 -5.10 -19.05 6.01
CA ALA A 276 -4.48 -19.09 4.67
C ALA A 276 -3.59 -20.33 4.52
N SER A 277 -4.05 -21.48 5.04
CA SER A 277 -3.50 -22.81 4.72
C SER A 277 -4.48 -23.58 3.86
#